data_2226ddcf457e0e6676d0e2e69ed1186b
#
_entry.id   2226ddcf457e0e6676d0e2e69ed1186b
#
_cell.length_a   1.000
_cell.length_b   1.000
_cell.length_c   1.000
_cell.angle_alpha   90.00
_cell.angle_beta   90.00
_cell.angle_gamma   90.00
#
_symmetry.space_group_name_H-M   'P 1'
#
loop_
_entity.id
_entity.type
_entity.pdbx_description
1 polymer ?
#
loop_
_entity_poly.entity_id
_entity_poly.type
_entity_poly.pdbx_seq_one_letter_code
_entity_poly.pdbx_strand_id
1 'polypeptide(L)'
;MVGTPLSVLSIARIRLEGMTVLLDATGDGETAACPSCGASCRRMHDRYQRWPLDIPWRSFVVRLVVTVRRFCCDNVACARQTFAEDFGAVLAR
;
A
#
# COMPACT_ATOMS: atom_id res chain seq x y z
N MET A 1 -11.41 13.67 -14.51
CA MET A 1 -9.99 13.62 -14.17
C MET A 1 -9.41 12.26 -14.52
N VAL A 2 -8.29 12.26 -15.13
CA VAL A 2 -7.63 11.02 -15.52
C VAL A 2 -6.38 10.86 -14.67
N GLY A 3 -6.16 9.69 -14.15
CA GLY A 3 -4.98 9.40 -13.38
C GLY A 3 -4.89 7.92 -13.11
N THR A 4 -3.74 7.49 -12.58
CA THR A 4 -3.58 6.12 -12.16
C THR A 4 -4.53 5.84 -11.00
N PRO A 5 -5.33 4.77 -11.07
CA PRO A 5 -6.17 4.39 -9.93
C PRO A 5 -5.30 4.13 -8.71
N LEU A 6 -5.70 4.69 -7.58
CA LEU A 6 -4.98 4.50 -6.32
C LEU A 6 -5.59 3.33 -5.55
N SER A 7 -4.73 2.61 -4.86
CA SER A 7 -5.20 1.60 -3.92
C SER A 7 -5.80 2.26 -2.70
N VAL A 8 -6.86 1.66 -2.17
CA VAL A 8 -7.53 2.13 -0.97
C VAL A 8 -6.98 1.34 0.21
N LEU A 9 -6.57 2.07 1.25
CA LEU A 9 -6.07 1.45 2.47
C LEU A 9 -7.23 1.02 3.36
N SER A 10 -7.09 -0.17 3.92
CA SER A 10 -8.00 -0.69 4.94
C SER A 10 -7.20 -1.11 6.15
N ILE A 11 -7.74 -0.85 7.33
CA ILE A 11 -7.11 -1.30 8.57
C ILE A 11 -7.45 -2.78 8.75
N ALA A 12 -6.41 -3.61 8.69
CA ALA A 12 -6.58 -5.05 8.84
C ALA A 12 -6.53 -5.47 10.30
N ARG A 13 -5.77 -4.75 11.13
CA ARG A 13 -5.57 -5.13 12.52
C ARG A 13 -5.05 -3.94 13.32
N ILE A 14 -5.42 -3.90 14.61
CA ILE A 14 -4.89 -2.92 15.55
C ILE A 14 -4.16 -3.71 16.64
N ARG A 15 -2.93 -3.32 16.92
CA ARG A 15 -2.09 -3.95 17.93
C ARG A 15 -1.60 -2.91 18.93
N LEU A 16 -1.41 -3.33 20.18
CA LEU A 16 -0.84 -2.48 21.21
C LEU A 16 0.46 -3.14 21.69
N GLU A 17 1.56 -2.41 21.57
CA GLU A 17 2.87 -2.85 22.03
C GLU A 17 3.46 -1.77 22.93
N GLY A 18 3.44 -2.00 24.25
CA GLY A 18 3.83 -0.98 25.20
C GLY A 18 2.92 0.24 25.08
N MET A 19 3.49 1.39 24.77
CA MET A 19 2.75 2.63 24.57
C MET A 19 2.59 2.97 23.08
N THR A 20 2.79 1.99 22.20
CA THR A 20 2.64 2.17 20.75
C THR A 20 1.40 1.43 20.29
N VAL A 21 0.49 2.16 19.64
CA VAL A 21 -0.66 1.59 18.93
C VAL A 21 -0.27 1.43 17.48
N LEU A 22 -0.30 0.20 16.99
CA LEU A 22 0.05 -0.10 15.61
C LEU A 22 -1.23 -0.35 14.80
N LEU A 23 -1.43 0.45 13.77
CA LEU A 23 -2.52 0.28 12.83
C LEU A 23 -1.96 -0.42 11.60
N ASP A 24 -2.21 -1.72 11.47
CA ASP A 24 -1.76 -2.49 10.33
C ASP A 24 -2.74 -2.27 9.18
N ALA A 25 -2.28 -1.66 8.11
CA ALA A 25 -3.09 -1.33 6.95
C ALA A 25 -2.57 -2.04 5.71
N THR A 26 -3.48 -2.36 4.81
CA THR A 26 -3.15 -2.98 3.54
C THR A 26 -4.11 -2.45 2.48
N GLY A 27 -3.75 -2.63 1.20
CA GLY A 27 -4.64 -2.25 0.11
C GLY A 27 -5.84 -3.16 0.00
N ASP A 28 -6.96 -2.58 -0.36
CA ASP A 28 -8.19 -3.33 -0.64
C ASP A 28 -8.12 -4.00 -1.99
N GLY A 29 -8.90 -5.07 -2.11
CA GLY A 29 -9.08 -5.77 -3.37
C GLY A 29 -7.94 -6.72 -3.67
N GLU A 30 -8.13 -7.48 -4.75
CA GLU A 30 -7.18 -8.50 -5.15
C GLU A 30 -6.29 -8.06 -6.32
N THR A 31 -6.57 -6.88 -6.89
CA THR A 31 -5.88 -6.39 -8.07
C THR A 31 -5.36 -4.99 -7.85
N ALA A 32 -4.39 -4.62 -8.67
CA ALA A 32 -3.92 -3.24 -8.77
C ALA A 32 -3.64 -2.92 -10.23
N ALA A 33 -3.79 -1.65 -10.59
CA ALA A 33 -3.57 -1.21 -11.96
C ALA A 33 -2.11 -0.85 -12.19
N CYS A 34 -1.54 -1.36 -13.26
CA CYS A 34 -0.18 -1.00 -13.65
C CYS A 34 -0.12 0.49 -13.97
N PRO A 35 0.80 1.26 -13.37
CA PRO A 35 0.86 2.70 -13.61
C PRO A 35 1.32 3.06 -15.01
N SER A 36 1.93 2.13 -15.73
CA SER A 36 2.43 2.38 -17.07
C SER A 36 1.40 2.06 -18.16
N CYS A 37 0.61 1.01 -18.00
CA CYS A 37 -0.34 0.59 -19.04
C CYS A 37 -1.79 0.49 -18.56
N GLY A 38 -2.05 0.61 -17.27
CA GLY A 38 -3.39 0.54 -16.72
C GLY A 38 -3.99 -0.84 -16.62
N ALA A 39 -3.25 -1.89 -16.98
CA ALA A 39 -3.76 -3.25 -16.89
C ALA A 39 -4.04 -3.63 -15.44
N SER A 40 -5.16 -4.30 -15.22
CA SER A 40 -5.51 -4.81 -13.90
C SER A 40 -4.73 -6.09 -13.66
N CYS A 41 -3.86 -6.08 -12.65
CA CYS A 41 -2.95 -7.17 -12.35
C CYS A 41 -3.26 -7.74 -10.98
N ARG A 42 -3.21 -9.06 -10.88
CA ARG A 42 -3.52 -9.74 -9.62
C ARG A 42 -2.41 -10.69 -9.16
N ARG A 43 -1.39 -10.89 -9.98
CA ARG A 43 -0.28 -11.76 -9.62
C ARG A 43 0.71 -10.99 -8.76
N MET A 44 0.80 -11.35 -7.49
CA MET A 44 1.67 -10.68 -6.55
C MET A 44 3.11 -11.17 -6.71
N HIS A 45 4.05 -10.22 -6.83
CA HIS A 45 5.48 -10.52 -6.89
C HIS A 45 6.04 -10.67 -5.47
N ASP A 46 5.82 -9.67 -4.63
CA ASP A 46 6.20 -9.69 -3.21
C ASP A 46 5.46 -8.58 -2.47
N ARG A 47 5.79 -8.39 -1.21
CA ARG A 47 5.25 -7.33 -0.38
C ARG A 47 6.29 -6.88 0.63
N TYR A 48 6.16 -5.64 1.09
CA TYR A 48 7.03 -5.10 2.12
C TYR A 48 6.23 -4.12 2.98
N GLN A 49 6.80 -3.74 4.12
CA GLN A 49 6.13 -2.83 5.04
C GLN A 49 6.80 -1.47 5.06
N ARG A 50 6.00 -0.44 5.28
CA ARG A 50 6.47 0.92 5.47
C ARG A 50 5.77 1.55 6.66
N TRP A 51 6.44 2.50 7.29
CA TRP A 51 5.92 3.27 8.42
C TRP A 51 5.86 4.73 8.00
N PRO A 52 4.80 5.14 7.27
CA PRO A 52 4.77 6.49 6.69
C PRO A 52 4.58 7.59 7.72
N LEU A 53 4.03 7.26 8.90
CA LEU A 53 3.87 8.28 9.93
C LEU A 53 3.69 7.66 11.31
N ASP A 54 4.09 8.46 12.31
CA ASP A 54 3.83 8.23 13.72
C ASP A 54 3.14 9.47 14.25
N ILE A 55 2.05 9.30 14.98
CA ILE A 55 1.28 10.41 15.53
C ILE A 55 1.23 10.26 17.04
N PRO A 56 1.73 11.25 17.79
CA PRO A 56 1.57 11.22 19.25
C PRO A 56 0.11 11.44 19.60
N TRP A 57 -0.38 10.65 20.53
CA TRP A 57 -1.74 10.79 21.02
C TRP A 57 -1.76 10.52 22.52
N ARG A 58 -1.76 11.61 23.30
CA ARG A 58 -1.64 11.56 24.77
C ARG A 58 -0.31 10.87 25.15
N SER A 59 -0.37 9.79 25.93
CA SER A 59 0.83 9.04 26.34
C SER A 59 1.23 7.99 25.30
N PHE A 60 0.47 7.85 24.21
CA PHE A 60 0.70 6.82 23.20
C PHE A 60 1.33 7.42 21.95
N VAL A 61 1.94 6.55 21.17
CA VAL A 61 2.30 6.84 19.78
C VAL A 61 1.44 5.94 18.91
N VAL A 62 0.76 6.54 17.94
CA VAL A 62 -0.03 5.77 16.95
C VAL A 62 0.81 5.67 15.68
N ARG A 63 1.18 4.44 15.34
CA ARG A 63 2.02 4.15 14.17
C ARG A 63 1.20 3.47 13.09
N LEU A 64 1.22 4.05 11.90
CA LEU A 64 0.62 3.41 10.73
C LEU A 64 1.65 2.49 10.09
N VAL A 65 1.33 1.21 10.00
CA VAL A 65 2.17 0.22 9.34
C VAL A 65 1.43 -0.22 8.08
N VAL A 66 1.98 0.10 6.93
CA VAL A 66 1.35 -0.20 5.64
C VAL A 66 2.09 -1.35 4.98
N THR A 67 1.35 -2.41 4.65
CA THR A 67 1.86 -3.48 3.81
C THR A 67 1.62 -3.09 2.37
N VAL A 68 2.70 -2.88 1.63
CA VAL A 68 2.67 -2.50 0.22
C VAL A 68 2.90 -3.76 -0.60
N ARG A 69 1.96 -4.05 -1.49
CA ARG A 69 2.07 -5.21 -2.39
C ARG A 69 2.71 -4.77 -3.69
N ARG A 70 3.62 -5.58 -4.22
CA ARG A 70 4.13 -5.38 -5.58
C ARG A 70 3.55 -6.47 -6.46
N PHE A 71 3.04 -6.05 -7.60
CA PHE A 71 2.38 -6.93 -8.56
C PHE A 71 3.23 -7.07 -9.81
N CYS A 72 3.05 -8.20 -10.50
CA CYS A 72 3.63 -8.40 -11.81
C CYS A 72 2.66 -7.87 -12.86
N CYS A 73 3.17 -7.07 -13.80
CA CYS A 73 2.32 -6.61 -14.91
C CYS A 73 2.09 -7.78 -15.87
N ASP A 74 0.83 -8.06 -16.15
CA ASP A 74 0.45 -9.18 -17.02
C ASP A 74 0.36 -8.79 -18.49
N ASN A 75 0.55 -7.50 -18.79
CA ASN A 75 0.51 -7.03 -20.19
C ASN A 75 1.88 -7.21 -20.82
N VAL A 76 1.99 -8.16 -21.74
CA VAL A 76 3.27 -8.47 -22.39
C VAL A 76 3.79 -7.32 -23.26
N ALA A 77 2.92 -6.39 -23.64
CA ALA A 77 3.33 -5.21 -24.41
C ALA A 77 3.87 -4.09 -23.53
N CYS A 78 3.75 -4.22 -22.20
CA CYS A 78 4.20 -3.21 -21.26
C CYS A 78 5.67 -3.45 -20.92
N ALA A 79 6.47 -2.39 -20.91
CA ALA A 79 7.88 -2.49 -20.54
C ALA A 79 8.09 -2.73 -19.05
N ARG A 80 7.09 -2.41 -18.24
CA ARG A 80 7.19 -2.57 -16.78
C ARG A 80 6.91 -4.01 -16.39
N GLN A 81 7.79 -4.60 -15.62
CA GLN A 81 7.62 -5.98 -15.17
C GLN A 81 6.90 -6.07 -13.84
N THR A 82 7.25 -5.19 -12.89
CA THR A 82 6.62 -5.14 -11.58
C THR A 82 6.31 -3.71 -11.21
N PHE A 83 5.35 -3.54 -10.28
CA PHE A 83 5.02 -2.23 -9.76
C PHE A 83 4.47 -2.37 -8.35
N ALA A 84 4.69 -1.35 -7.52
CA ALA A 84 4.12 -1.28 -6.18
C ALA A 84 2.75 -0.61 -6.24
N GLU A 85 1.86 -0.99 -5.32
CA GLU A 85 0.58 -0.29 -5.16
C GLU A 85 0.82 1.19 -4.86
N ASP A 86 -0.05 2.04 -5.39
CA ASP A 86 0.02 3.47 -5.17
C ASP A 86 -1.07 3.88 -4.18
N PHE A 87 -0.66 4.38 -3.04
CA PHE A 87 -1.57 4.87 -2.00
C PHE A 87 -1.61 6.40 -1.93
N GLY A 88 -1.07 7.05 -2.95
CA GLY A 88 -1.09 8.51 -3.04
C GLY A 88 -0.21 9.17 -2.00
N ALA A 89 -0.70 10.27 -1.42
CA ALA A 89 0.07 11.10 -0.52
C ALA A 89 0.50 10.39 0.76
N VAL A 90 -0.16 9.31 1.14
CA VAL A 90 0.18 8.56 2.36
C VAL A 90 1.60 8.03 2.32
N LEU A 91 2.06 7.61 1.13
CA LEU A 91 3.40 7.06 0.95
C LEU A 91 4.29 7.94 0.06
N ALA A 92 3.91 9.18 -0.15
CA ALA A 92 4.62 10.09 -1.06
C ALA A 92 5.84 10.73 -0.39
N ARG A 93 6.67 9.93 0.21
CA ARG A 93 7.82 10.46 0.95
C ARG A 93 9.10 9.82 0.53
#